data_62b8177124517f2a84fe36c875d68d90
#
_entry.id   62b8177124517f2a84fe36c875d68d90
#
_cell.length_a   1.000
_cell.length_b   1.000
_cell.length_c   1.000
_cell.angle_alpha   90.00
_cell.angle_beta   90.00
_cell.angle_gamma   90.00
#
_symmetry.space_group_name_H-M   'P 1'
#
loop_
_entity.id
_entity.type
_entity.pdbx_description
1 polymer ?
#
loop_
_entity_poly.entity_id
_entity_poly.type
_entity_poly.pdbx_seq_one_letter_code
_entity_poly.pdbx_strand_id
1 'polypeptide(L)'
;AAGYEPGKDVMIAMDCASSEFYKDGIYDYTKFEGEKGKKRTADEQIDYLEQLINQFPIDSIEDGMSENDWDGWKKLTDRIGNRCQLVGDDLFVTNVDFLAMGIEKGCANSILIKVNQIGSLTETLNAIEMAHRHGYTTVTSHRSGETEDATIADIAVATNSGQIKTGSLSRSDRMAKYNQLLRIEEELGANAVYGYK
;
A
#
# COMPACT_ATOMS: atom_id res chain seq x y z
N ALA A 1 5.92 -26.35 1.81
CA ALA A 1 6.04 -26.99 3.12
C ALA A 1 4.81 -26.71 4.00
N ALA A 2 4.20 -25.51 3.90
CA ALA A 2 3.02 -25.14 4.68
C ALA A 2 1.68 -25.53 4.01
N GLY A 3 1.72 -26.02 2.77
CA GLY A 3 0.53 -26.44 2.03
C GLY A 3 -0.21 -25.34 1.26
N TYR A 4 0.31 -24.11 1.28
CA TYR A 4 -0.24 -22.99 0.52
C TYR A 4 0.40 -22.86 -0.86
N GLU A 5 -0.39 -22.42 -1.83
CA GLU A 5 0.00 -22.24 -3.23
C GLU A 5 0.26 -20.74 -3.51
N PRO A 6 1.53 -20.33 -3.81
CA PRO A 6 1.83 -18.95 -4.21
C PRO A 6 1.08 -18.57 -5.48
N GLY A 7 0.51 -17.36 -5.48
CA GLY A 7 -0.30 -16.87 -6.60
C GLY A 7 -1.77 -17.26 -6.55
N LYS A 8 -2.17 -18.03 -5.51
CA LYS A 8 -3.54 -18.45 -5.28
C LYS A 8 -3.96 -18.24 -3.83
N ASP A 9 -3.24 -18.85 -2.88
CA ASP A 9 -3.52 -18.73 -1.46
C ASP A 9 -2.74 -17.58 -0.82
N VAL A 10 -1.56 -17.25 -1.38
CA VAL A 10 -0.66 -16.21 -0.89
C VAL A 10 -0.10 -15.43 -2.06
N MET A 11 -0.21 -14.10 -2.00
CA MET A 11 0.36 -13.15 -2.96
C MET A 11 1.51 -12.37 -2.34
N ILE A 12 2.26 -11.66 -3.15
CA ILE A 12 3.31 -10.75 -2.71
C ILE A 12 2.77 -9.31 -2.80
N ALA A 13 2.92 -8.55 -1.72
CA ALA A 13 2.80 -7.11 -1.71
C ALA A 13 4.19 -6.51 -1.47
N MET A 14 4.60 -5.57 -2.31
CA MET A 14 5.89 -4.89 -2.20
C MET A 14 5.69 -3.44 -1.76
N ASP A 15 6.61 -2.95 -0.95
CA ASP A 15 6.81 -1.52 -0.69
C ASP A 15 8.19 -1.15 -1.25
N CYS A 16 8.19 -0.37 -2.32
CA CYS A 16 9.43 0.03 -3.00
C CYS A 16 10.10 1.23 -2.35
N ALA A 17 9.35 2.08 -1.67
CA ALA A 17 9.81 3.34 -1.07
C ALA A 17 10.68 4.15 -2.06
N SER A 18 10.20 4.32 -3.29
CA SER A 18 11.04 4.76 -4.42
C SER A 18 11.57 6.18 -4.29
N SER A 19 10.95 7.03 -3.46
CA SER A 19 11.47 8.36 -3.14
C SER A 19 12.86 8.32 -2.51
N GLU A 20 13.22 7.23 -1.81
CA GLU A 20 14.49 7.04 -1.12
C GLU A 20 15.71 6.91 -2.07
N PHE A 21 15.47 6.54 -3.32
CA PHE A 21 16.54 6.36 -4.33
C PHE A 21 16.25 7.08 -5.64
N TYR A 22 15.26 8.00 -5.64
CA TYR A 22 14.96 8.87 -6.77
C TYR A 22 15.69 10.21 -6.62
N LYS A 23 16.41 10.62 -7.66
CA LYS A 23 17.04 11.93 -7.73
C LYS A 23 17.17 12.40 -9.19
N ASP A 24 16.77 13.64 -9.45
CA ASP A 24 16.94 14.30 -10.75
C ASP A 24 16.42 13.48 -11.95
N GLY A 25 15.27 12.83 -11.79
CA GLY A 25 14.64 12.01 -12.83
C GLY A 25 15.16 10.57 -12.92
N ILE A 26 16.04 10.16 -12.02
CA ILE A 26 16.70 8.85 -12.04
C ILE A 26 16.42 8.07 -10.77
N TYR A 27 16.04 6.80 -10.92
CA TYR A 27 15.94 5.79 -9.87
C TYR A 27 17.28 5.05 -9.76
N ASP A 28 18.05 5.37 -8.72
CA ASP A 28 19.44 4.91 -8.56
C ASP A 28 19.56 3.72 -7.62
N TYR A 29 19.63 2.53 -8.17
CA TYR A 29 19.78 1.28 -7.42
C TYR A 29 21.20 1.04 -6.89
N THR A 30 22.18 1.88 -7.21
CA THR A 30 23.52 1.77 -6.63
C THR A 30 23.51 1.94 -5.10
N LYS A 31 22.48 2.59 -4.57
CA LYS A 31 22.23 2.70 -3.11
C LYS A 31 22.17 1.33 -2.44
N PHE A 32 21.63 0.32 -3.11
CA PHE A 32 21.40 -1.03 -2.56
C PHE A 32 22.33 -2.09 -3.13
N GLU A 33 22.70 -1.98 -4.40
CA GLU A 33 23.44 -2.99 -5.16
C GLU A 33 24.92 -2.59 -5.36
N GLY A 34 25.34 -1.45 -4.80
CA GLY A 34 26.70 -0.92 -4.99
C GLY A 34 26.95 -0.57 -6.46
N GLU A 35 28.20 -0.67 -6.91
CA GLU A 35 28.60 -0.29 -8.28
C GLU A 35 27.87 -1.05 -9.40
N LYS A 36 27.26 -2.18 -9.10
CA LYS A 36 26.51 -2.99 -10.06
C LYS A 36 25.03 -2.54 -10.20
N GLY A 37 24.59 -1.67 -9.33
CA GLY A 37 23.21 -1.16 -9.33
C GLY A 37 22.92 -0.36 -10.59
N LYS A 38 21.77 -0.62 -11.19
CA LYS A 38 21.31 0.09 -12.36
C LYS A 38 20.75 1.46 -11.99
N LYS A 39 20.96 2.43 -12.87
CA LYS A 39 20.28 3.73 -12.86
C LYS A 39 19.18 3.68 -13.91
N ARG A 40 17.95 3.91 -13.50
CA ARG A 40 16.77 3.80 -14.37
C ARG A 40 16.09 5.15 -14.51
N THR A 41 15.69 5.48 -15.72
CA THR A 41 14.68 6.51 -15.99
C THR A 41 13.31 6.07 -15.46
N ALA A 42 12.33 6.96 -15.45
CA ALA A 42 10.96 6.59 -15.07
C ALA A 42 10.39 5.44 -15.93
N ASP A 43 10.59 5.51 -17.25
CA ASP A 43 10.09 4.46 -18.15
C ASP A 43 10.80 3.10 -17.90
N GLU A 44 12.11 3.10 -17.67
CA GLU A 44 12.86 1.88 -17.33
C GLU A 44 12.49 1.33 -15.94
N GLN A 45 12.10 2.19 -14.99
CA GLN A 45 11.58 1.78 -13.68
C GLN A 45 10.21 1.09 -13.85
N ILE A 46 9.33 1.65 -14.67
CA ILE A 46 8.03 1.07 -14.98
C ILE A 46 8.19 -0.29 -15.68
N ASP A 47 9.06 -0.39 -16.67
CA ASP A 47 9.36 -1.65 -17.36
C ASP A 47 9.87 -2.71 -16.37
N TYR A 48 10.71 -2.32 -15.42
CA TYR A 48 11.21 -3.22 -14.38
C TYR A 48 10.10 -3.71 -13.44
N LEU A 49 9.22 -2.82 -12.98
CA LEU A 49 8.08 -3.20 -12.13
C LEU A 49 7.10 -4.11 -12.89
N GLU A 50 6.81 -3.82 -14.16
CA GLU A 50 5.99 -4.68 -14.99
C GLU A 50 6.64 -6.07 -15.18
N GLN A 51 7.95 -6.14 -15.39
CA GLN A 51 8.66 -7.41 -15.46
C GLN A 51 8.52 -8.22 -14.17
N LEU A 52 8.58 -7.57 -13.00
CA LEU A 52 8.43 -8.26 -11.71
C LEU A 52 7.02 -8.86 -11.54
N ILE A 53 5.95 -8.12 -11.85
CA ILE A 53 4.58 -8.67 -11.74
C ILE A 53 4.30 -9.79 -12.76
N ASN A 54 5.02 -9.81 -13.88
CA ASN A 54 4.93 -10.89 -14.86
C ASN A 54 5.67 -12.16 -14.43
N GLN A 55 6.68 -12.03 -13.57
CA GLN A 55 7.53 -13.16 -13.11
C GLN A 55 7.08 -13.74 -11.77
N PHE A 56 6.50 -12.93 -10.91
CA PHE A 56 6.15 -13.28 -9.54
C PHE A 56 4.67 -12.97 -9.26
N PRO A 57 4.04 -13.66 -8.31
CA PRO A 57 2.66 -13.40 -7.92
C PRO A 57 2.52 -12.12 -7.08
N ILE A 58 2.90 -10.98 -7.65
CA ILE A 58 2.81 -9.66 -7.03
C ILE A 58 1.45 -9.07 -7.37
N ASP A 59 0.67 -8.78 -6.34
CA ASP A 59 -0.70 -8.26 -6.45
C ASP A 59 -0.78 -6.78 -6.03
N SER A 60 0.22 -6.29 -5.31
CA SER A 60 0.26 -4.91 -4.82
C SER A 60 1.68 -4.35 -4.81
N ILE A 61 1.83 -3.09 -5.25
CA ILE A 61 3.07 -2.32 -5.21
C ILE A 61 2.79 -0.98 -4.53
N GLU A 62 3.42 -0.76 -3.38
CA GLU A 62 3.41 0.51 -2.66
C GLU A 62 4.61 1.35 -3.11
N ASP A 63 4.37 2.65 -3.35
CA ASP A 63 5.37 3.64 -3.76
C ASP A 63 6.35 3.17 -4.84
N GLY A 64 5.78 2.59 -5.91
CA GLY A 64 6.55 2.11 -7.06
C GLY A 64 7.29 3.21 -7.82
N MET A 65 6.83 4.46 -7.70
CA MET A 65 7.46 5.67 -8.19
C MET A 65 7.66 6.66 -7.04
N SER A 66 8.53 7.66 -7.23
CA SER A 66 8.75 8.74 -6.26
C SER A 66 7.50 9.60 -6.07
N GLU A 67 7.29 10.12 -4.86
CA GLU A 67 6.24 11.09 -4.53
C GLU A 67 6.30 12.39 -5.37
N ASN A 68 7.46 12.67 -5.95
CA ASN A 68 7.69 13.84 -6.80
C ASN A 68 7.54 13.55 -8.31
N ASP A 69 7.36 12.28 -8.70
CA ASP A 69 7.28 11.85 -10.11
C ASP A 69 5.83 11.54 -10.52
N TRP A 70 4.97 12.55 -10.52
CA TRP A 70 3.56 12.41 -10.87
C TRP A 70 3.33 11.88 -12.28
N ASP A 71 4.19 12.27 -13.24
CA ASP A 71 4.11 11.78 -14.62
C ASP A 71 4.50 10.30 -14.69
N GLY A 72 5.51 9.88 -13.93
CA GLY A 72 5.87 8.48 -13.76
C GLY A 72 4.74 7.67 -13.12
N TRP A 73 4.11 8.18 -12.07
CA TRP A 73 2.94 7.55 -11.44
C TRP A 73 1.77 7.36 -12.42
N LYS A 74 1.48 8.39 -13.23
CA LYS A 74 0.43 8.28 -14.26
C LYS A 74 0.75 7.17 -15.27
N LYS A 75 1.98 7.16 -15.79
CA LYS A 75 2.43 6.14 -16.74
C LYS A 75 2.41 4.73 -16.12
N LEU A 76 2.84 4.57 -14.88
CA LEU A 76 2.80 3.30 -14.15
C LEU A 76 1.35 2.81 -14.02
N THR A 77 0.45 3.71 -13.63
CA THR A 77 -0.98 3.39 -13.45
C THR A 77 -1.61 2.95 -14.77
N ASP A 78 -1.35 3.66 -15.85
CA ASP A 78 -1.84 3.28 -17.18
C ASP A 78 -1.29 1.91 -17.65
N ARG A 79 -0.05 1.60 -17.29
CA ARG A 79 0.63 0.38 -17.71
C ARG A 79 0.16 -0.87 -16.97
N ILE A 80 0.05 -0.82 -15.65
CA ILE A 80 -0.18 -2.01 -14.82
C ILE A 80 -1.32 -1.88 -13.81
N GLY A 81 -1.94 -0.71 -13.66
CA GLY A 81 -2.96 -0.47 -12.64
C GLY A 81 -4.24 -1.31 -12.78
N ASN A 82 -4.49 -1.91 -13.95
CA ASN A 82 -5.58 -2.86 -14.16
C ASN A 82 -5.22 -4.32 -13.76
N ARG A 83 -3.98 -4.57 -13.40
CA ARG A 83 -3.44 -5.91 -13.05
C ARG A 83 -2.83 -5.96 -11.65
N CYS A 84 -2.53 -4.80 -11.08
CA CYS A 84 -1.82 -4.69 -9.81
C CYS A 84 -2.37 -3.52 -9.00
N GLN A 85 -2.55 -3.70 -7.70
CA GLN A 85 -2.85 -2.60 -6.80
C GLN A 85 -1.63 -1.69 -6.69
N LEU A 86 -1.82 -0.40 -6.94
CA LEU A 86 -0.77 0.63 -6.84
C LEU A 86 -1.10 1.55 -5.69
N VAL A 87 -0.37 1.39 -4.59
CA VAL A 87 -0.62 2.09 -3.33
C VAL A 87 0.25 3.33 -3.22
N GLY A 88 -0.35 4.49 -3.02
CA GLY A 88 0.38 5.71 -2.66
C GLY A 88 0.46 5.85 -1.14
N ASP A 89 1.68 5.73 -0.58
CA ASP A 89 2.01 6.11 0.79
C ASP A 89 2.61 7.52 0.83
N ASP A 90 3.86 7.67 0.43
CA ASP A 90 4.51 8.99 0.37
C ASP A 90 3.84 9.92 -0.65
N LEU A 91 3.26 9.35 -1.71
CA LEU A 91 2.51 10.12 -2.70
C LEU A 91 1.32 10.87 -2.11
N PHE A 92 0.59 10.28 -1.17
CA PHE A 92 -0.67 10.83 -0.66
C PHE A 92 -0.61 11.25 0.81
N VAL A 93 0.30 10.70 1.60
CA VAL A 93 0.50 10.99 3.03
C VAL A 93 -0.80 11.06 3.84
N THR A 94 -1.80 10.22 3.49
CA THR A 94 -3.16 10.21 4.07
C THR A 94 -3.90 11.57 3.92
N ASN A 95 -3.48 12.41 3.00
CA ASN A 95 -3.99 13.77 2.82
C ASN A 95 -5.00 13.84 1.67
N VAL A 96 -6.18 14.41 1.92
CA VAL A 96 -7.27 14.52 0.93
C VAL A 96 -6.92 15.37 -0.28
N ASP A 97 -6.08 16.41 -0.12
CA ASP A 97 -5.70 17.29 -1.22
C ASP A 97 -4.76 16.57 -2.20
N PHE A 98 -3.77 15.81 -1.67
CA PHE A 98 -2.90 14.99 -2.51
C PHE A 98 -3.67 13.83 -3.14
N LEU A 99 -4.59 13.20 -2.41
CA LEU A 99 -5.46 12.17 -2.97
C LEU A 99 -6.33 12.71 -4.10
N ALA A 100 -6.94 13.88 -3.91
CA ALA A 100 -7.75 14.54 -4.96
C ALA A 100 -6.91 14.82 -6.22
N MET A 101 -5.68 15.31 -6.06
CA MET A 101 -4.75 15.52 -7.17
C MET A 101 -4.39 14.20 -7.88
N GLY A 102 -4.18 13.12 -7.13
CA GLY A 102 -3.91 11.80 -7.69
C GLY A 102 -5.11 11.26 -8.49
N ILE A 103 -6.31 11.42 -7.96
CA ILE A 103 -7.56 11.05 -8.63
C ILE A 103 -7.71 11.83 -9.95
N GLU A 104 -7.54 13.16 -9.91
CA GLU A 104 -7.63 14.02 -11.09
C GLU A 104 -6.61 13.63 -12.17
N LYS A 105 -5.38 13.31 -11.76
CA LYS A 105 -4.30 12.89 -12.66
C LYS A 105 -4.40 11.42 -13.11
N GLY A 106 -5.22 10.60 -12.46
CA GLY A 106 -5.29 9.15 -12.69
C GLY A 106 -4.02 8.41 -12.25
N CYS A 107 -3.47 8.79 -11.10
CA CYS A 107 -2.27 8.22 -10.50
C CYS A 107 -2.63 7.29 -9.35
N ALA A 108 -2.05 6.08 -9.30
CA ALA A 108 -2.37 5.02 -8.35
C ALA A 108 -3.82 4.50 -8.47
N ASN A 109 -4.20 3.55 -7.63
CA ASN A 109 -5.57 3.03 -7.48
C ASN A 109 -5.86 2.61 -6.04
N SER A 110 -4.94 2.91 -5.13
CA SER A 110 -5.03 2.64 -3.70
C SER A 110 -4.27 3.69 -2.90
N ILE A 111 -4.67 3.90 -1.66
CA ILE A 111 -3.98 4.78 -0.71
C ILE A 111 -3.62 4.04 0.58
N LEU A 112 -2.42 4.27 1.10
CA LEU A 112 -2.05 3.85 2.44
C LEU A 112 -2.61 4.81 3.47
N ILE A 113 -3.24 4.30 4.51
CA ILE A 113 -3.90 5.08 5.55
C ILE A 113 -3.10 4.98 6.86
N LYS A 114 -2.51 6.08 7.26
CA LYS A 114 -1.76 6.24 8.51
C LYS A 114 -2.43 7.30 9.38
N VAL A 115 -3.20 6.90 10.38
CA VAL A 115 -4.02 7.79 11.22
C VAL A 115 -3.20 8.94 11.83
N ASN A 116 -2.00 8.65 12.32
CA ASN A 116 -1.16 9.66 12.96
C ASN A 116 -0.32 10.51 11.97
N GLN A 117 -0.36 10.21 10.67
CA GLN A 117 0.32 11.01 9.65
C GLN A 117 -0.49 12.27 9.32
N ILE A 118 -1.79 12.12 9.10
CA ILE A 118 -2.71 13.26 8.95
C ILE A 118 -3.10 13.86 10.31
N GLY A 119 -3.19 13.06 11.37
CA GLY A 119 -3.21 13.51 12.75
C GLY A 119 -4.58 13.54 13.43
N SER A 120 -5.68 13.36 12.71
CA SER A 120 -7.01 13.21 13.31
C SER A 120 -7.80 12.07 12.68
N LEU A 121 -8.69 11.47 13.46
CA LEU A 121 -9.57 10.41 12.96
C LEU A 121 -10.55 10.96 11.90
N THR A 122 -11.03 12.18 12.05
CA THR A 122 -11.94 12.81 11.08
C THR A 122 -11.28 12.94 9.72
N GLU A 123 -10.06 13.46 9.65
CA GLU A 123 -9.32 13.60 8.39
C GLU A 123 -8.98 12.24 7.80
N THR A 124 -8.63 11.26 8.64
CA THR A 124 -8.41 9.87 8.22
C THR A 124 -9.65 9.28 7.55
N LEU A 125 -10.82 9.41 8.18
CA LEU A 125 -12.09 8.92 7.63
C LEU A 125 -12.48 9.65 6.35
N ASN A 126 -12.22 10.96 6.25
CA ASN A 126 -12.43 11.72 5.03
C ASN A 126 -11.56 11.20 3.86
N ALA A 127 -10.32 10.87 4.12
CA ALA A 127 -9.43 10.29 3.11
C ALA A 127 -9.91 8.91 2.64
N ILE A 128 -10.33 8.05 3.57
CA ILE A 128 -10.90 6.73 3.27
C ILE A 128 -12.19 6.87 2.44
N GLU A 129 -13.10 7.75 2.85
CA GLU A 129 -14.36 7.97 2.15
C GLU A 129 -14.11 8.51 0.73
N MET A 130 -13.20 9.47 0.58
CA MET A 130 -12.82 10.01 -0.74
C MET A 130 -12.25 8.92 -1.63
N ALA A 131 -11.35 8.09 -1.14
CA ALA A 131 -10.78 6.96 -1.86
C ALA A 131 -11.88 6.02 -2.38
N HIS A 132 -12.75 5.55 -1.51
CA HIS A 132 -13.82 4.62 -1.86
C HIS A 132 -14.81 5.21 -2.87
N ARG A 133 -15.18 6.47 -2.73
CA ARG A 133 -16.08 7.17 -3.69
C ARG A 133 -15.51 7.27 -5.09
N HIS A 134 -14.18 7.22 -5.23
CA HIS A 134 -13.50 7.31 -6.52
C HIS A 134 -12.92 5.96 -7.00
N GLY A 135 -13.32 4.85 -6.37
CA GLY A 135 -12.92 3.51 -6.77
C GLY A 135 -11.49 3.12 -6.38
N TYR A 136 -10.86 3.89 -5.48
CA TYR A 136 -9.59 3.52 -4.87
C TYR A 136 -9.82 2.57 -3.71
N THR A 137 -8.92 1.60 -3.57
CA THR A 137 -8.85 0.80 -2.36
C THR A 137 -8.08 1.53 -1.26
N THR A 138 -8.19 1.05 -0.03
CA THR A 138 -7.46 1.60 1.12
C THR A 138 -6.72 0.48 1.84
N VAL A 139 -5.50 0.75 2.29
CA VAL A 139 -4.71 -0.15 3.12
C VAL A 139 -4.46 0.52 4.46
N THR A 140 -5.14 0.10 5.53
CA THR A 140 -4.92 0.64 6.86
C THR A 140 -3.58 0.17 7.38
N SER A 141 -2.73 1.10 7.85
CA SER A 141 -1.32 0.81 8.11
C SER A 141 -0.88 1.19 9.51
N HIS A 142 0.03 0.38 10.04
CA HIS A 142 0.88 0.70 11.18
C HIS A 142 1.96 1.74 10.82
N ARG A 143 2.82 2.04 11.78
CA ARG A 143 4.09 2.77 11.58
C ARG A 143 5.27 1.87 11.97
N SER A 144 6.49 2.28 11.59
CA SER A 144 7.73 1.60 11.99
C SER A 144 7.92 1.59 13.51
N GLY A 145 7.62 2.71 14.18
CA GLY A 145 7.46 2.78 15.64
C GLY A 145 6.00 2.55 16.03
N GLU A 146 5.73 1.50 16.79
CA GLU A 146 4.39 1.07 17.17
C GLU A 146 4.28 0.78 18.67
N THR A 147 3.03 0.73 19.13
CA THR A 147 2.63 0.28 20.47
C THR A 147 1.66 -0.90 20.36
N GLU A 148 1.20 -1.42 21.49
CA GLU A 148 0.16 -2.47 21.51
C GLU A 148 -1.27 -1.93 21.33
N ASP A 149 -1.43 -0.62 21.01
CA ASP A 149 -2.73 -0.08 20.61
C ASP A 149 -3.25 -0.80 19.35
N ALA A 150 -4.50 -1.19 19.36
CA ALA A 150 -5.10 -2.01 18.32
C ALA A 150 -6.14 -1.26 17.45
N THR A 151 -6.31 0.04 17.67
CA THR A 151 -7.35 0.87 17.02
C THR A 151 -7.35 0.78 15.50
N ILE A 152 -6.18 0.61 14.87
CA ILE A 152 -6.13 0.48 13.39
C ILE A 152 -6.82 -0.79 12.88
N ALA A 153 -6.93 -1.84 13.69
CA ALA A 153 -7.70 -3.04 13.32
C ALA A 153 -9.21 -2.73 13.32
N ASP A 154 -9.69 -2.01 14.33
CA ASP A 154 -11.09 -1.57 14.38
C ASP A 154 -11.42 -0.64 13.18
N ILE A 155 -10.54 0.32 12.86
CA ILE A 155 -10.71 1.21 11.71
C ILE A 155 -10.77 0.42 10.41
N ALA A 156 -9.86 -0.54 10.20
CA ALA A 156 -9.82 -1.34 8.97
C ALA A 156 -11.12 -2.10 8.73
N VAL A 157 -11.70 -2.67 9.77
CA VAL A 157 -13.00 -3.39 9.67
C VAL A 157 -14.16 -2.41 9.57
N ALA A 158 -14.21 -1.40 10.44
CA ALA A 158 -15.33 -0.44 10.49
C ALA A 158 -15.50 0.36 9.18
N THR A 159 -14.41 0.62 8.46
CA THR A 159 -14.44 1.33 7.17
C THR A 159 -14.51 0.40 5.97
N ASN A 160 -14.58 -0.91 6.20
CA ASN A 160 -14.51 -1.92 5.14
C ASN A 160 -13.29 -1.75 4.23
N SER A 161 -12.15 -1.43 4.82
CA SER A 161 -10.87 -1.26 4.11
C SER A 161 -10.43 -2.55 3.41
N GLY A 162 -10.81 -3.71 3.95
CA GLY A 162 -10.49 -5.03 3.42
C GLY A 162 -9.03 -5.44 3.54
N GLN A 163 -8.15 -4.50 3.92
CA GLN A 163 -6.71 -4.68 3.95
C GLN A 163 -6.11 -3.99 5.18
N ILE A 164 -5.07 -4.60 5.75
CA ILE A 164 -4.26 -4.01 6.82
C ILE A 164 -2.78 -4.35 6.62
N LYS A 165 -1.92 -3.34 6.70
CA LYS A 165 -0.45 -3.50 6.72
C LYS A 165 0.01 -3.30 8.16
N THR A 166 0.29 -4.39 8.89
CA THR A 166 0.56 -4.31 10.34
C THR A 166 1.73 -5.17 10.84
N GLY A 167 2.65 -5.51 9.95
CA GLY A 167 3.86 -6.26 10.27
C GLY A 167 3.65 -7.77 10.35
N SER A 168 4.70 -8.48 10.75
CA SER A 168 4.67 -9.93 10.88
C SER A 168 4.12 -10.39 12.24
N LEU A 169 3.83 -11.69 12.35
CA LEU A 169 3.32 -12.34 13.58
C LEU A 169 4.44 -12.58 14.61
N SER A 170 5.27 -11.59 14.93
CA SER A 170 6.46 -11.80 15.75
C SER A 170 6.65 -10.83 16.92
N ARG A 171 6.08 -9.65 16.93
CA ARG A 171 6.21 -8.65 18.01
C ARG A 171 4.85 -8.38 18.62
N SER A 172 4.78 -8.10 19.94
CA SER A 172 3.52 -7.88 20.63
C SER A 172 2.76 -6.65 20.11
N ASP A 173 3.47 -5.61 19.71
CA ASP A 173 2.92 -4.42 19.09
C ASP A 173 2.24 -4.70 17.72
N ARG A 174 2.66 -5.76 17.03
CA ARG A 174 2.01 -6.24 15.77
C ARG A 174 0.91 -7.25 16.09
N MET A 175 1.20 -8.21 16.97
CA MET A 175 0.24 -9.24 17.38
C MET A 175 -1.03 -8.66 17.99
N ALA A 176 -0.94 -7.52 18.69
CA ALA A 176 -2.11 -6.84 19.25
C ALA A 176 -3.20 -6.56 18.20
N LYS A 177 -2.80 -6.14 16.98
CA LYS A 177 -3.73 -5.87 15.87
C LYS A 177 -4.35 -7.15 15.33
N TYR A 178 -3.55 -8.21 15.14
CA TYR A 178 -4.07 -9.51 14.70
C TYR A 178 -5.04 -10.10 15.73
N ASN A 179 -4.70 -10.03 17.03
CA ASN A 179 -5.59 -10.47 18.08
C ASN A 179 -6.90 -9.67 18.13
N GLN A 180 -6.85 -8.37 17.80
CA GLN A 180 -8.07 -7.56 17.72
C GLN A 180 -8.92 -7.96 16.51
N LEU A 181 -8.35 -8.25 15.37
CA LEU A 181 -9.09 -8.78 14.22
C LEU A 181 -9.81 -10.09 14.57
N LEU A 182 -9.16 -11.00 15.32
CA LEU A 182 -9.82 -12.24 15.79
C LEU A 182 -10.99 -11.96 16.72
N ARG A 183 -10.89 -10.98 17.64
CA ARG A 183 -12.02 -10.59 18.51
C ARG A 183 -13.17 -10.00 17.71
N ILE A 184 -12.87 -9.14 16.72
CA ILE A 184 -13.89 -8.58 15.83
C ILE A 184 -14.58 -9.69 15.03
N GLU A 185 -13.83 -10.65 14.51
CA GLU A 185 -14.38 -11.82 13.81
C GLU A 185 -15.34 -12.62 14.71
N GLU A 186 -14.96 -12.85 15.97
CA GLU A 186 -15.81 -13.52 16.96
C GLU A 186 -17.11 -12.75 17.22
N GLU A 187 -17.04 -11.41 17.34
CA GLU A 187 -18.23 -10.55 17.54
C GLU A 187 -19.14 -10.53 16.31
N LEU A 188 -18.59 -10.49 15.10
CA LEU A 188 -19.35 -10.50 13.85
C LEU A 188 -19.97 -11.87 13.56
N GLY A 189 -19.37 -12.95 14.02
CA GLY A 189 -19.84 -14.31 13.82
C GLY A 189 -20.07 -14.63 12.34
N ALA A 190 -21.28 -15.05 11.98
CA ALA A 190 -21.64 -15.41 10.61
C ALA A 190 -21.62 -14.23 9.60
N ASN A 191 -21.53 -12.99 10.08
CA ASN A 191 -21.41 -11.80 9.23
C ASN A 191 -19.95 -11.46 8.88
N ALA A 192 -18.97 -12.13 9.49
CA ALA A 192 -17.58 -11.92 9.19
C ALA A 192 -17.25 -12.38 7.76
N VAL A 193 -16.60 -11.52 6.99
CA VAL A 193 -16.11 -11.82 5.64
C VAL A 193 -14.62 -11.52 5.59
N TYR A 194 -13.84 -12.47 5.10
CA TYR A 194 -12.38 -12.29 4.97
C TYR A 194 -12.01 -11.70 3.63
N GLY A 195 -11.43 -10.50 3.67
CA GLY A 195 -10.79 -9.85 2.54
C GLY A 195 -11.71 -9.50 1.37
N TYR A 196 -11.07 -9.03 0.32
CA TYR A 196 -11.70 -8.86 -0.98
C TYR A 196 -11.59 -10.14 -1.82
N LYS A 197 -12.64 -10.44 -2.55
CA LYS A 197 -12.61 -11.33 -3.71
C LYS A 197 -13.06 -10.56 -4.92
#